data_293c8f3c44fa72a3b88e2de3d0a22ec9
#
_entry.id   293c8f3c44fa72a3b88e2de3d0a22ec9
#
_cell.length_a   1.000
_cell.length_b   1.000
_cell.length_c   1.000
_cell.angle_alpha   90.00
_cell.angle_beta   90.00
_cell.angle_gamma   90.00
#
_symmetry.space_group_name_H-M   'P 1'
#
loop_
_entity.id
_entity.type
_entity.pdbx_description
1 polymer ?
#
loop_
_entity_poly.entity_id
_entity_poly.type
_entity_poly.pdbx_seq_one_letter_code
_entity_poly.pdbx_strand_id
1 'polypeptide(L)'
;MPLAYALIMTDNFGDDPEFDVQTLRVIKAIADEGSITAAATSLGYSQPAVSQQIKRLEKRLGVAVIERVGRSVRLTEAGRVLARHAPAVTTALDAAAGELAELRGLRAGRVRLVGFPSASPTVVPRLLTDLAEHHPGITITYVEAEPPEAVEAVREDRADIALTFSYPGDRDDPHGSSASGLAVRAVGADDLLAVLPEGHPAGGRERVRVADLADENWIAGCPRCRGHLLELCGRAGFEPKIGFETDNFVAVEGLVAQGIGVATLPRMAVESFPVMPGVITRPLPHAEARTLHLVTAHGAERVPAVRIALDALTRVLA
;
A
#
# COMPACT_ATOMS: atom_id res chain seq x y z
N MET A 1 -39.85 -12.13 50.82
CA MET A 1 -38.67 -11.46 51.34
C MET A 1 -37.77 -11.13 50.19
N PRO A 2 -37.64 -9.85 49.84
CA PRO A 2 -36.70 -9.34 48.83
C PRO A 2 -35.43 -8.78 49.50
N LEU A 3 -34.48 -8.41 48.79
CA LEU A 3 -33.21 -7.73 49.08
C LEU A 3 -31.97 -8.62 48.97
N ALA A 4 -31.37 -8.61 47.82
CA ALA A 4 -29.92 -8.61 47.64
C ALA A 4 -29.51 -8.57 46.15
N TYR A 5 -30.01 -7.60 45.37
CA TYR A 5 -29.50 -7.31 44.01
C TYR A 5 -29.38 -5.81 43.76
N ALA A 6 -28.86 -5.13 44.75
CA ALA A 6 -28.57 -3.72 44.61
C ALA A 6 -27.33 -3.41 45.43
N LEU A 7 -26.15 -3.66 44.93
CA LEU A 7 -24.90 -3.04 45.35
C LEU A 7 -23.68 -3.74 44.71
N ILE A 8 -23.50 -3.64 43.41
CA ILE A 8 -22.18 -3.65 42.76
C ILE A 8 -22.35 -2.90 41.41
N MET A 9 -22.67 -1.66 41.51
CA MET A 9 -22.53 -0.66 40.45
C MET A 9 -22.25 0.68 41.12
N THR A 10 -21.16 0.73 41.87
CA THR A 10 -20.62 2.01 42.30
C THR A 10 -19.16 2.06 41.91
N ASP A 11 -18.94 2.91 40.92
CA ASP A 11 -17.80 3.77 40.81
C ASP A 11 -16.40 3.15 40.74
N ASN A 12 -15.96 2.89 39.55
CA ASN A 12 -14.59 3.20 39.18
C ASN A 12 -14.47 3.55 37.68
N PHE A 13 -15.37 4.38 37.14
CA PHE A 13 -15.18 5.12 35.90
C PHE A 13 -14.49 6.47 36.15
N GLY A 14 -13.71 6.57 37.22
CA GLY A 14 -13.09 7.81 37.67
C GLY A 14 -11.74 8.15 37.04
N ASP A 15 -11.19 7.36 36.12
CA ASP A 15 -9.94 7.68 35.41
C ASP A 15 -9.95 7.11 34.00
N ASP A 16 -11.05 7.37 33.24
CA ASP A 16 -11.02 7.09 31.81
C ASP A 16 -10.03 8.08 31.15
N PRO A 17 -8.97 7.59 30.49
CA PRO A 17 -7.98 8.47 29.90
C PRO A 17 -8.61 9.26 28.75
N GLU A 18 -9.14 10.44 29.07
CA GLU A 18 -9.79 11.34 28.13
C GLU A 18 -8.73 11.90 27.16
N PHE A 19 -8.63 11.31 25.98
CA PHE A 19 -7.82 11.85 24.90
C PHE A 19 -8.71 12.14 23.68
N ASP A 20 -8.52 13.32 23.11
CA ASP A 20 -9.25 13.77 21.94
C ASP A 20 -8.55 13.39 20.63
N VAL A 21 -9.30 13.47 19.53
CA VAL A 21 -8.80 13.17 18.18
C VAL A 21 -7.62 14.04 17.79
N GLN A 22 -7.63 15.30 18.22
CA GLN A 22 -6.56 16.24 17.95
C GLN A 22 -5.26 15.78 18.58
N THR A 23 -5.33 15.25 19.78
CA THR A 23 -4.18 14.66 20.49
C THR A 23 -3.65 13.41 19.77
N LEU A 24 -4.54 12.55 19.27
CA LEU A 24 -4.14 11.39 18.46
C LEU A 24 -3.43 11.80 17.16
N ARG A 25 -3.93 12.83 16.47
CA ARG A 25 -3.25 13.40 15.29
C ARG A 25 -1.86 13.94 15.60
N VAL A 26 -1.71 14.59 16.73
CA VAL A 26 -0.39 15.10 17.18
C VAL A 26 0.58 13.97 17.46
N ILE A 27 0.15 12.92 18.19
CA ILE A 27 0.99 11.74 18.47
C ILE A 27 1.40 11.07 17.16
N LYS A 28 0.46 10.92 16.23
CA LYS A 28 0.72 10.33 14.91
C LYS A 28 1.74 11.15 14.13
N ALA A 29 1.55 12.47 14.03
CA ALA A 29 2.50 13.35 13.35
C ALA A 29 3.90 13.31 13.98
N ILE A 30 4.02 13.18 15.31
CA ILE A 30 5.32 13.01 15.96
C ILE A 30 5.95 11.65 15.61
N ALA A 31 5.13 10.59 15.46
CA ALA A 31 5.61 9.28 15.02
C ALA A 31 6.23 9.36 13.61
N ASP A 32 5.55 10.02 12.70
CA ASP A 32 5.93 10.12 11.28
C ASP A 32 7.16 11.03 11.09
N GLU A 33 7.19 12.15 11.78
CA GLU A 33 8.22 13.18 11.58
C GLU A 33 9.47 12.99 12.47
N GLY A 34 9.37 12.19 13.53
CA GLY A 34 10.44 12.02 14.52
C GLY A 34 10.84 13.31 15.27
N SER A 35 10.04 14.39 15.13
CA SER A 35 10.32 15.72 15.65
C SER A 35 9.05 16.49 15.99
N ILE A 36 8.99 17.07 17.20
CA ILE A 36 7.85 17.90 17.61
C ILE A 36 7.74 19.15 16.72
N THR A 37 8.86 19.72 16.28
CA THR A 37 8.86 20.92 15.43
C THR A 37 8.30 20.59 14.04
N ALA A 38 8.74 19.49 13.43
CA ALA A 38 8.25 19.05 12.13
C ALA A 38 6.76 18.68 12.20
N ALA A 39 6.34 17.91 13.21
CA ALA A 39 4.94 17.57 13.46
C ALA A 39 4.06 18.82 13.67
N ALA A 40 4.56 19.84 14.37
CA ALA A 40 3.83 21.09 14.54
C ALA A 40 3.66 21.80 13.20
N THR A 41 4.70 21.85 12.38
CA THR A 41 4.65 22.46 11.05
C THR A 41 3.68 21.74 10.12
N SER A 42 3.73 20.40 10.05
CA SER A 42 2.84 19.60 9.20
C SER A 42 1.36 19.76 9.58
N LEU A 43 1.06 19.96 10.87
CA LEU A 43 -0.29 20.18 11.39
C LEU A 43 -0.75 21.65 11.40
N GLY A 44 0.12 22.60 11.02
CA GLY A 44 -0.20 24.03 11.05
C GLY A 44 -0.25 24.63 12.46
N TYR A 45 0.48 24.02 13.43
CA TYR A 45 0.57 24.50 14.82
C TYR A 45 1.93 25.09 15.14
N SER A 46 1.98 25.84 16.27
CA SER A 46 3.27 26.22 16.85
C SER A 46 3.85 25.06 17.69
N GLN A 47 5.16 24.91 17.66
CA GLN A 47 5.87 23.90 18.46
C GLN A 47 5.53 23.99 19.97
N PRO A 48 5.41 25.19 20.61
CA PRO A 48 4.98 25.29 22.00
C PRO A 48 3.57 24.74 22.25
N ALA A 49 2.64 24.95 21.31
CA ALA A 49 1.27 24.43 21.43
C ALA A 49 1.25 22.89 21.43
N VAL A 50 1.96 22.28 20.50
CA VAL A 50 2.11 20.81 20.43
C VAL A 50 2.78 20.27 21.68
N SER A 51 3.88 20.88 22.14
CA SER A 51 4.56 20.46 23.38
C SER A 51 3.66 20.55 24.62
N GLN A 52 2.82 21.58 24.70
CA GLN A 52 1.87 21.75 25.80
C GLN A 52 0.76 20.70 25.75
N GLN A 53 0.26 20.37 24.55
CA GLN A 53 -0.76 19.33 24.35
C GLN A 53 -0.22 17.96 24.79
N ILE A 54 1.00 17.59 24.39
CA ILE A 54 1.66 16.35 24.83
C ILE A 54 1.79 16.32 26.37
N LYS A 55 2.30 17.38 27.00
CA LYS A 55 2.43 17.44 28.46
C LYS A 55 1.08 17.28 29.18
N ARG A 56 -0.01 17.84 28.64
CA ARG A 56 -1.34 17.66 29.21
C ARG A 56 -1.82 16.22 29.08
N LEU A 57 -1.57 15.58 27.92
CA LEU A 57 -1.88 14.18 27.70
C LEU A 57 -1.12 13.29 28.69
N GLU A 58 0.20 13.43 28.79
CA GLU A 58 1.04 12.66 29.71
C GLU A 58 0.61 12.81 31.16
N LYS A 59 0.24 14.04 31.56
CA LYS A 59 -0.29 14.30 32.90
C LYS A 59 -1.61 13.57 33.15
N ARG A 60 -2.50 13.49 32.17
CA ARG A 60 -3.77 12.76 32.28
C ARG A 60 -3.59 11.26 32.30
N LEU A 61 -2.70 10.73 31.43
CA LEU A 61 -2.42 9.30 31.34
C LEU A 61 -1.53 8.78 32.48
N GLY A 62 -0.85 9.65 33.20
CA GLY A 62 0.12 9.25 34.23
C GLY A 62 1.39 8.59 33.67
N VAL A 63 1.55 8.54 32.33
CA VAL A 63 2.70 7.94 31.65
C VAL A 63 3.20 8.84 30.53
N ALA A 64 4.51 8.80 30.27
CA ALA A 64 5.09 9.50 29.14
C ALA A 64 4.68 8.83 27.83
N VAL A 65 4.36 9.62 26.79
CA VAL A 65 4.04 9.14 25.45
C VAL A 65 5.18 9.40 24.47
N ILE A 66 6.10 10.31 24.82
CA ILE A 66 7.32 10.57 24.06
C ILE A 66 8.54 10.51 24.95
N GLU A 67 9.68 10.18 24.37
CA GLU A 67 11.00 10.22 25.01
C GLU A 67 11.99 10.97 24.12
N ARG A 68 12.97 11.63 24.73
CA ARG A 68 14.04 12.32 24.01
C ARG A 68 15.24 11.40 23.80
N VAL A 69 15.68 11.31 22.56
CA VAL A 69 16.88 10.56 22.17
C VAL A 69 17.83 11.53 21.46
N GLY A 70 18.73 12.12 22.23
CA GLY A 70 19.61 13.18 21.74
C GLY A 70 18.81 14.43 21.32
N ARG A 71 18.86 14.76 20.03
CA ARG A 71 18.11 15.89 19.45
C ARG A 71 16.76 15.50 18.85
N SER A 72 16.47 14.20 18.75
CA SER A 72 15.21 13.68 18.22
C SER A 72 14.24 13.29 19.33
N VAL A 73 13.00 12.97 18.93
CA VAL A 73 11.94 12.49 19.80
C VAL A 73 11.45 11.16 19.28
N ARG A 74 11.23 10.20 20.16
CA ARG A 74 10.65 8.89 19.83
C ARG A 74 9.40 8.67 20.68
N LEU A 75 8.48 7.85 20.15
CA LEU A 75 7.34 7.40 20.94
C LEU A 75 7.77 6.34 21.97
N THR A 76 7.25 6.45 23.17
CA THR A 76 7.26 5.36 24.17
C THR A 76 6.31 4.24 23.74
N GLU A 77 6.22 3.15 24.51
CA GLU A 77 5.22 2.10 24.24
C GLU A 77 3.79 2.66 24.30
N ALA A 78 3.49 3.51 25.28
CA ALA A 78 2.19 4.19 25.36
C ALA A 78 1.92 5.07 24.15
N GLY A 79 2.91 5.83 23.68
CA GLY A 79 2.81 6.63 22.47
C GLY A 79 2.56 5.77 21.23
N ARG A 80 3.24 4.63 21.10
CA ARG A 80 3.04 3.68 19.99
C ARG A 80 1.64 3.07 19.99
N VAL A 81 1.08 2.76 21.17
CA VAL A 81 -0.33 2.32 21.28
C VAL A 81 -1.26 3.38 20.70
N LEU A 82 -1.12 4.64 21.12
CA LEU A 82 -1.96 5.73 20.64
C LEU A 82 -1.80 5.95 19.12
N ALA A 83 -0.57 5.95 18.61
CA ALA A 83 -0.29 6.12 17.19
C ALA A 83 -0.93 5.02 16.33
N ARG A 84 -0.94 3.75 16.81
CA ARG A 84 -1.59 2.63 16.10
C ARG A 84 -3.10 2.80 15.97
N HIS A 85 -3.76 3.40 16.97
CA HIS A 85 -5.21 3.60 16.97
C HIS A 85 -5.65 4.90 16.29
N ALA A 86 -4.75 5.86 16.12
CA ALA A 86 -5.05 7.16 15.52
C ALA A 86 -5.69 7.06 14.12
N PRO A 87 -5.21 6.23 13.16
CA PRO A 87 -5.83 6.12 11.84
C PRO A 87 -7.27 5.64 11.90
N ALA A 88 -7.60 4.64 12.72
CA ALA A 88 -8.95 4.12 12.83
C ALA A 88 -9.95 5.17 13.35
N VAL A 89 -9.54 5.99 14.32
CA VAL A 89 -10.36 7.08 14.85
C VAL A 89 -10.55 8.18 13.80
N THR A 90 -9.49 8.56 13.10
CA THR A 90 -9.58 9.55 12.02
C THR A 90 -10.49 9.06 10.90
N THR A 91 -10.34 7.82 10.44
CA THR A 91 -11.21 7.21 9.42
C THR A 91 -12.69 7.22 9.83
N ALA A 92 -12.99 6.93 11.11
CA ALA A 92 -14.38 6.94 11.59
C ALA A 92 -14.99 8.35 11.55
N LEU A 93 -14.21 9.39 11.85
CA LEU A 93 -14.65 10.78 11.76
C LEU A 93 -14.83 11.24 10.31
N ASP A 94 -13.91 10.86 9.43
CA ASP A 94 -13.99 11.19 8.01
C ASP A 94 -15.20 10.48 7.38
N ALA A 95 -15.53 9.26 7.81
CA ALA A 95 -16.75 8.56 7.42
C ALA A 95 -18.00 9.35 7.83
N ALA A 96 -18.09 9.78 9.10
CA ALA A 96 -19.23 10.55 9.58
C ALA A 96 -19.36 11.91 8.84
N ALA A 97 -18.24 12.59 8.61
CA ALA A 97 -18.22 13.84 7.84
C ALA A 97 -18.67 13.62 6.39
N GLY A 98 -18.23 12.52 5.77
CA GLY A 98 -18.62 12.14 4.41
C GLY A 98 -20.11 11.80 4.30
N GLU A 99 -20.67 11.02 5.23
CA GLU A 99 -22.09 10.71 5.29
C GLU A 99 -22.95 11.99 5.43
N LEU A 100 -22.52 12.94 6.27
CA LEU A 100 -23.17 14.23 6.40
C LEU A 100 -23.09 15.07 5.12
N ALA A 101 -21.98 15.00 4.39
CA ALA A 101 -21.83 15.66 3.10
C ALA A 101 -22.75 15.04 2.04
N GLU A 102 -22.90 13.71 2.00
CA GLU A 102 -23.85 13.02 1.11
C GLU A 102 -25.31 13.46 1.40
N LEU A 103 -25.73 13.56 2.67
CA LEU A 103 -27.05 14.05 3.03
C LEU A 103 -27.30 15.48 2.53
N ARG A 104 -26.26 16.28 2.36
CA ARG A 104 -26.33 17.62 1.76
C ARG A 104 -26.24 17.63 0.23
N GLY A 105 -26.22 16.46 -0.41
CA GLY A 105 -26.09 16.31 -1.86
C GLY A 105 -24.68 16.57 -2.41
N LEU A 106 -23.69 16.71 -1.54
CA LEU A 106 -22.30 16.95 -1.93
C LEU A 106 -21.61 15.60 -2.21
N ARG A 107 -21.59 15.20 -3.47
CA ARG A 107 -20.84 14.01 -3.94
C ARG A 107 -19.41 14.41 -4.32
N ALA A 108 -18.68 14.97 -3.38
CA ALA A 108 -17.32 15.43 -3.57
C ALA A 108 -16.40 14.83 -2.49
N GLY A 109 -15.17 14.59 -2.85
CA GLY A 109 -14.16 14.08 -1.91
C GLY A 109 -12.81 13.93 -2.55
N ARG A 110 -11.77 13.79 -1.71
CA ARG A 110 -10.41 13.53 -2.12
C ARG A 110 -9.99 12.18 -1.60
N VAL A 111 -9.34 11.38 -2.45
CA VAL A 111 -8.79 10.06 -2.11
C VAL A 111 -7.30 10.05 -2.45
N ARG A 112 -6.49 9.64 -1.50
CA ARG A 112 -5.05 9.43 -1.63
C ARG A 112 -4.81 7.99 -2.02
N LEU A 113 -4.39 7.75 -3.25
CA LEU A 113 -4.09 6.43 -3.79
C LEU A 113 -2.58 6.25 -3.91
N VAL A 114 -2.09 5.10 -3.47
CA VAL A 114 -0.71 4.66 -3.70
C VAL A 114 -0.75 3.35 -4.47
N GLY A 115 0.16 3.15 -5.42
CA GLY A 115 0.22 1.91 -6.20
C GLY A 115 1.58 1.68 -6.85
N PHE A 116 1.79 0.47 -7.31
CA PHE A 116 3.06 0.02 -7.87
C PHE A 116 3.29 0.53 -9.32
N PRO A 117 4.55 0.56 -9.79
CA PRO A 117 4.93 1.17 -11.08
C PRO A 117 4.11 0.72 -12.29
N SER A 118 3.83 -0.57 -12.46
CA SER A 118 3.06 -1.05 -13.62
C SER A 118 1.56 -0.71 -13.55
N ALA A 119 1.03 -0.28 -12.39
CA ALA A 119 -0.34 0.23 -12.29
C ALA A 119 -0.46 1.67 -12.77
N SER A 120 0.63 2.46 -12.69
CA SER A 120 0.64 3.87 -13.08
C SER A 120 0.19 4.11 -14.52
N PRO A 121 0.75 3.43 -15.54
CA PRO A 121 0.34 3.61 -16.92
C PRO A 121 -0.93 2.83 -17.31
N THR A 122 -1.39 1.86 -16.52
CA THR A 122 -2.46 0.94 -16.88
C THR A 122 -3.75 1.19 -16.11
N VAL A 123 -3.72 1.07 -14.79
CA VAL A 123 -4.91 1.17 -13.93
C VAL A 123 -5.29 2.62 -13.66
N VAL A 124 -4.30 3.47 -13.34
CA VAL A 124 -4.57 4.85 -12.90
C VAL A 124 -5.29 5.69 -13.96
N PRO A 125 -4.88 5.70 -15.25
CA PRO A 125 -5.59 6.46 -16.26
C PRO A 125 -7.04 5.99 -16.46
N ARG A 126 -7.29 4.68 -16.42
CA ARG A 126 -8.63 4.09 -16.54
C ARG A 126 -9.50 4.48 -15.32
N LEU A 127 -8.93 4.45 -14.10
CA LEU A 127 -9.61 4.90 -12.90
C LEU A 127 -10.01 6.37 -12.99
N LEU A 128 -9.08 7.24 -13.41
CA LEU A 128 -9.35 8.67 -13.52
C LEU A 128 -10.43 8.97 -14.58
N THR A 129 -10.44 8.23 -15.69
CA THR A 129 -11.49 8.36 -16.71
C THR A 129 -12.84 7.90 -16.16
N ASP A 130 -12.91 6.73 -15.53
CA ASP A 130 -14.15 6.19 -14.94
C ASP A 130 -14.73 7.17 -13.89
N LEU A 131 -13.88 7.72 -13.03
CA LEU A 131 -14.31 8.68 -12.02
C LEU A 131 -14.75 10.02 -12.62
N ALA A 132 -14.05 10.53 -13.63
CA ALA A 132 -14.44 11.78 -14.30
C ALA A 132 -15.83 11.67 -14.97
N GLU A 133 -16.16 10.52 -15.53
CA GLU A 133 -17.44 10.25 -16.18
C GLU A 133 -18.58 10.05 -15.18
N HIS A 134 -18.35 9.28 -14.11
CA HIS A 134 -19.42 8.84 -13.21
C HIS A 134 -19.46 9.61 -11.89
N HIS A 135 -18.33 10.16 -11.43
CA HIS A 135 -18.17 10.80 -10.13
C HIS A 135 -17.25 12.04 -10.19
N PRO A 136 -17.60 13.09 -10.99
CA PRO A 136 -16.71 14.24 -11.28
C PRO A 136 -16.33 15.06 -10.05
N GLY A 137 -17.02 14.86 -8.91
CA GLY A 137 -16.67 15.49 -7.63
C GLY A 137 -15.57 14.76 -6.85
N ILE A 138 -15.15 13.56 -7.29
CA ILE A 138 -14.08 12.81 -6.61
C ILE A 138 -12.74 13.16 -7.23
N THR A 139 -11.79 13.53 -6.38
CA THR A 139 -10.41 13.84 -6.79
C THR A 139 -9.46 12.77 -6.26
N ILE A 140 -8.63 12.21 -7.13
CA ILE A 140 -7.57 11.28 -6.76
C ILE A 140 -6.23 12.03 -6.73
N THR A 141 -5.46 11.84 -5.65
CA THR A 141 -4.02 12.08 -5.66
C THR A 141 -3.33 10.73 -5.69
N TYR A 142 -2.31 10.58 -6.55
CA TYR A 142 -1.61 9.32 -6.74
C TYR A 142 -0.12 9.47 -6.47
N VAL A 143 0.44 8.48 -5.78
CA VAL A 143 1.88 8.33 -5.56
C VAL A 143 2.28 6.91 -5.93
N GLU A 144 3.40 6.77 -6.62
CA GLU A 144 3.96 5.48 -6.97
C GLU A 144 4.84 4.96 -5.84
N ALA A 145 4.59 3.72 -5.41
CA ALA A 145 5.41 3.03 -4.43
C ALA A 145 5.26 1.51 -4.57
N GLU A 146 6.30 0.76 -4.22
CA GLU A 146 6.25 -0.70 -4.15
C GLU A 146 5.35 -1.18 -2.99
N PRO A 147 4.85 -2.44 -3.02
CA PRO A 147 3.88 -2.93 -2.05
C PRO A 147 4.23 -2.70 -0.57
N PRO A 148 5.47 -2.90 -0.07
CA PRO A 148 5.78 -2.66 1.34
C PRO A 148 5.55 -1.20 1.76
N GLU A 149 6.04 -0.25 0.97
CA GLU A 149 5.91 1.18 1.19
C GLU A 149 4.45 1.64 1.01
N ALA A 150 3.74 1.03 0.06
CA ALA A 150 2.32 1.32 -0.17
C ALA A 150 1.45 0.87 1.01
N VAL A 151 1.69 -0.32 1.58
CA VAL A 151 1.01 -0.80 2.80
C VAL A 151 1.33 0.10 3.99
N GLU A 152 2.59 0.51 4.13
CA GLU A 152 3.00 1.42 5.20
C GLU A 152 2.35 2.79 5.07
N ALA A 153 2.19 3.30 3.85
CA ALA A 153 1.50 4.58 3.60
C ALA A 153 0.05 4.55 4.10
N VAL A 154 -0.67 3.43 3.95
CA VAL A 154 -2.03 3.27 4.51
C VAL A 154 -1.98 3.19 6.04
N ARG A 155 -1.04 2.43 6.60
CA ARG A 155 -0.86 2.30 8.05
C ARG A 155 -0.57 3.64 8.71
N GLU A 156 0.23 4.46 8.07
CA GLU A 156 0.62 5.78 8.54
C GLU A 156 -0.39 6.89 8.20
N ASP A 157 -1.55 6.55 7.62
CA ASP A 157 -2.56 7.52 7.18
C ASP A 157 -2.02 8.54 6.15
N ARG A 158 -1.03 8.14 5.37
CA ARG A 158 -0.52 8.90 4.21
C ARG A 158 -1.28 8.57 2.92
N ALA A 159 -1.98 7.41 2.90
CA ALA A 159 -2.85 6.98 1.82
C ALA A 159 -4.15 6.40 2.37
N ASP A 160 -5.24 6.55 1.60
CA ASP A 160 -6.56 5.98 1.90
C ASP A 160 -6.70 4.59 1.30
N ILE A 161 -6.10 4.38 0.12
CA ILE A 161 -6.09 3.12 -0.61
C ILE A 161 -4.68 2.84 -1.09
N ALA A 162 -4.20 1.60 -0.90
CA ALA A 162 -3.04 1.11 -1.62
C ALA A 162 -3.45 -0.02 -2.58
N LEU A 163 -3.05 0.10 -3.84
CA LEU A 163 -3.07 -0.96 -4.83
C LEU A 163 -1.72 -1.66 -4.78
N THR A 164 -1.72 -2.94 -4.42
CA THR A 164 -0.51 -3.72 -4.15
C THR A 164 -0.57 -5.08 -4.84
N PHE A 165 0.50 -5.85 -4.75
CA PHE A 165 0.52 -7.22 -5.25
C PHE A 165 1.34 -8.15 -4.34
N SER A 166 1.07 -9.45 -4.44
CA SER A 166 1.90 -10.51 -3.87
C SER A 166 2.14 -11.62 -4.89
N TYR A 167 3.27 -12.30 -4.78
CA TYR A 167 3.57 -13.48 -5.58
C TYR A 167 3.18 -14.77 -4.84
N PRO A 168 2.88 -15.86 -5.56
CA PRO A 168 2.63 -17.16 -4.94
C PRO A 168 3.86 -17.65 -4.14
N GLY A 169 3.65 -17.98 -2.87
CA GLY A 169 4.71 -18.44 -1.98
C GLY A 169 5.69 -17.38 -1.49
N ASP A 170 5.39 -16.11 -1.71
CA ASP A 170 6.22 -14.97 -1.30
C ASP A 170 6.46 -14.99 0.21
N ARG A 171 7.73 -15.16 0.63
CA ARG A 171 8.12 -15.18 2.04
C ARG A 171 8.02 -13.81 2.69
N ASP A 172 8.20 -12.78 1.90
CA ASP A 172 8.14 -11.37 2.30
C ASP A 172 6.82 -10.72 1.86
N ASP A 173 5.72 -11.49 1.90
CA ASP A 173 4.40 -11.00 1.54
C ASP A 173 4.04 -9.76 2.37
N PRO A 174 3.89 -8.58 1.74
CA PRO A 174 3.56 -7.33 2.44
C PRO A 174 2.17 -7.37 3.10
N HIS A 175 1.34 -8.36 2.75
CA HIS A 175 -0.01 -8.53 3.30
C HIS A 175 -0.04 -9.42 4.55
N GLY A 176 1.07 -10.07 4.90
CA GLY A 176 1.21 -10.88 6.10
C GLY A 176 1.25 -10.02 7.37
N SER A 177 2.42 -9.96 8.01
CA SER A 177 2.59 -9.18 9.25
C SER A 177 2.46 -7.66 9.03
N SER A 178 2.90 -7.16 7.86
CA SER A 178 2.87 -5.73 7.56
C SER A 178 1.47 -5.16 7.42
N ALA A 179 0.50 -5.91 6.92
CA ALA A 179 -0.90 -5.48 6.82
C ALA A 179 -1.74 -5.77 8.07
N SER A 180 -1.13 -6.23 9.18
CA SER A 180 -1.87 -6.44 10.43
C SER A 180 -2.58 -5.15 10.86
N GLY A 181 -3.89 -5.25 11.11
CA GLY A 181 -4.74 -4.11 11.44
C GLY A 181 -5.26 -3.30 10.24
N LEU A 182 -5.02 -3.78 9.01
CA LEU A 182 -5.58 -3.22 7.78
C LEU A 182 -6.53 -4.23 7.11
N ALA A 183 -7.44 -3.71 6.29
CA ALA A 183 -8.30 -4.53 5.43
C ALA A 183 -7.57 -4.79 4.11
N VAL A 184 -7.41 -6.08 3.76
CA VAL A 184 -6.78 -6.52 2.51
C VAL A 184 -7.81 -7.29 1.70
N ARG A 185 -8.00 -6.90 0.44
CA ARG A 185 -8.94 -7.56 -0.47
C ARG A 185 -8.25 -7.89 -1.78
N ALA A 186 -8.20 -9.16 -2.16
CA ALA A 186 -7.76 -9.57 -3.49
C ALA A 186 -8.80 -9.11 -4.55
N VAL A 187 -8.31 -8.54 -5.65
CA VAL A 187 -9.15 -7.92 -6.68
C VAL A 187 -8.85 -8.40 -8.10
N GLY A 188 -7.85 -9.24 -8.28
CA GLY A 188 -7.51 -9.80 -9.56
C GLY A 188 -6.16 -10.49 -9.55
N ALA A 189 -5.73 -10.92 -10.72
CA ALA A 189 -4.42 -11.49 -10.96
C ALA A 189 -3.78 -10.83 -12.17
N ASP A 190 -2.46 -10.80 -12.20
CA ASP A 190 -1.67 -10.28 -13.31
C ASP A 190 -0.62 -11.33 -13.70
N ASP A 191 -0.77 -11.87 -14.88
CA ASP A 191 0.09 -12.93 -15.39
C ASP A 191 1.52 -12.47 -15.55
N LEU A 192 2.47 -13.36 -15.31
CA LEU A 192 3.87 -13.17 -15.66
C LEU A 192 4.13 -13.64 -17.10
N LEU A 193 4.88 -12.82 -17.82
CA LEU A 193 5.33 -13.11 -19.18
C LEU A 193 6.87 -13.31 -19.16
N ALA A 194 7.34 -14.31 -19.88
CA ALA A 194 8.73 -14.37 -20.32
C ALA A 194 8.92 -13.34 -21.44
N VAL A 195 9.93 -12.50 -21.30
CA VAL A 195 10.35 -11.49 -22.29
C VAL A 195 11.63 -12.00 -22.94
N LEU A 196 11.58 -12.26 -24.23
CA LEU A 196 12.61 -12.97 -24.98
C LEU A 196 13.04 -12.16 -26.21
N PRO A 197 14.30 -12.28 -26.65
CA PRO A 197 14.69 -11.70 -27.93
C PRO A 197 13.95 -12.39 -29.09
N GLU A 198 13.67 -11.65 -30.14
CA GLU A 198 13.09 -12.18 -31.38
C GLU A 198 13.99 -13.31 -31.93
N GLY A 199 13.37 -14.42 -32.31
CA GLY A 199 14.12 -15.61 -32.77
C GLY A 199 14.57 -16.56 -31.67
N HIS A 200 14.34 -16.25 -30.39
CA HIS A 200 14.65 -17.16 -29.30
C HIS A 200 13.92 -18.52 -29.46
N PRO A 201 14.58 -19.68 -29.25
CA PRO A 201 13.99 -21.00 -29.48
C PRO A 201 12.68 -21.24 -28.69
N ALA A 202 12.59 -20.74 -27.48
CA ALA A 202 11.38 -20.84 -26.66
C ALA A 202 10.23 -19.93 -27.18
N GLY A 203 10.50 -18.96 -28.04
CA GLY A 203 9.51 -18.04 -28.58
C GLY A 203 8.47 -18.67 -29.51
N GLY A 204 8.77 -19.86 -30.06
CA GLY A 204 7.81 -20.64 -30.85
C GLY A 204 6.77 -21.40 -30.03
N ARG A 205 6.89 -21.42 -28.70
CA ARG A 205 5.97 -22.14 -27.80
C ARG A 205 4.78 -21.27 -27.43
N GLU A 206 3.64 -21.89 -27.17
CA GLU A 206 2.46 -21.21 -26.67
C GLU A 206 2.68 -20.68 -25.23
N ARG A 207 3.39 -21.46 -24.39
CA ARG A 207 3.81 -21.11 -23.04
C ARG A 207 5.26 -21.51 -22.82
N VAL A 208 5.96 -20.75 -22.01
CA VAL A 208 7.35 -20.99 -21.65
C VAL A 208 7.42 -21.48 -20.20
N ARG A 209 8.17 -22.53 -19.96
CA ARG A 209 8.53 -22.93 -18.60
C ARG A 209 9.87 -22.29 -18.26
N VAL A 210 10.02 -21.81 -17.03
CA VAL A 210 11.25 -21.16 -16.57
C VAL A 210 12.47 -22.09 -16.73
N ALA A 211 12.31 -23.40 -16.52
CA ALA A 211 13.35 -24.40 -16.74
C ALA A 211 13.90 -24.40 -18.19
N ASP A 212 13.13 -23.99 -19.17
CA ASP A 212 13.56 -23.89 -20.57
C ASP A 212 14.52 -22.71 -20.81
N LEU A 213 14.73 -21.84 -19.81
CA LEU A 213 15.57 -20.64 -19.83
C LEU A 213 16.75 -20.75 -18.84
N ALA A 214 17.09 -21.96 -18.37
CA ALA A 214 18.10 -22.18 -17.32
C ALA A 214 19.50 -21.70 -17.72
N ASP A 215 19.85 -21.80 -19.00
CA ASP A 215 21.17 -21.43 -19.50
C ASP A 215 21.30 -19.96 -19.91
N GLU A 216 20.18 -19.20 -19.86
CA GLU A 216 20.12 -17.81 -20.29
C GLU A 216 20.71 -16.86 -19.24
N ASN A 217 21.17 -15.68 -19.71
CA ASN A 217 21.42 -14.55 -18.83
C ASN A 217 20.09 -13.89 -18.49
N TRP A 218 19.98 -13.40 -17.26
CA TRP A 218 18.74 -12.80 -16.77
C TRP A 218 18.89 -11.30 -16.50
N ILE A 219 17.83 -10.58 -16.79
CA ILE A 219 17.63 -9.18 -16.41
C ILE A 219 16.57 -9.18 -15.30
N ALA A 220 16.95 -8.80 -14.08
CA ALA A 220 16.07 -8.76 -12.93
C ALA A 220 15.42 -7.39 -12.79
N GLY A 221 14.22 -7.35 -12.19
CA GLY A 221 13.49 -6.13 -11.84
C GLY A 221 13.84 -5.60 -10.46
N CYS A 222 12.86 -4.90 -9.84
CA CYS A 222 12.92 -4.41 -8.47
C CYS A 222 13.27 -5.52 -7.46
N PRO A 223 13.67 -5.21 -6.22
CA PRO A 223 14.04 -6.22 -5.22
C PRO A 223 12.99 -7.32 -5.03
N ARG A 224 11.70 -7.01 -5.06
CA ARG A 224 10.62 -8.01 -4.97
C ARG A 224 10.54 -8.90 -6.21
N CYS A 225 10.59 -8.29 -7.40
CA CYS A 225 10.58 -9.03 -8.67
C CYS A 225 11.81 -9.93 -8.78
N ARG A 226 12.97 -9.45 -8.32
CA ARG A 226 14.19 -10.25 -8.24
C ARG A 226 14.05 -11.41 -7.24
N GLY A 227 13.50 -11.16 -6.06
CA GLY A 227 13.23 -12.19 -5.06
C GLY A 227 12.35 -13.32 -5.64
N HIS A 228 11.24 -12.95 -6.29
CA HIS A 228 10.36 -13.90 -6.96
C HIS A 228 11.06 -14.65 -8.10
N LEU A 229 11.88 -13.97 -8.93
CA LEU A 229 12.67 -14.61 -9.97
C LEU A 229 13.60 -15.70 -9.39
N LEU A 230 14.31 -15.41 -8.30
CA LEU A 230 15.17 -16.37 -7.63
C LEU A 230 14.39 -17.59 -7.11
N GLU A 231 13.22 -17.37 -6.50
CA GLU A 231 12.36 -18.47 -6.06
C GLU A 231 11.80 -19.30 -7.22
N LEU A 232 11.39 -18.63 -8.30
CA LEU A 232 10.88 -19.25 -9.52
C LEU A 232 11.92 -20.15 -10.16
N CYS A 233 13.16 -19.67 -10.34
CA CYS A 233 14.28 -20.43 -10.86
C CYS A 233 14.71 -21.56 -9.91
N GLY A 234 14.73 -21.29 -8.60
CA GLY A 234 15.02 -22.32 -7.60
C GLY A 234 14.02 -23.48 -7.60
N ARG A 235 12.71 -23.19 -7.77
CA ARG A 235 11.69 -24.24 -7.96
C ARG A 235 11.89 -25.01 -9.28
N ALA A 236 12.46 -24.35 -10.29
CA ALA A 236 12.81 -24.98 -11.56
C ALA A 236 14.15 -25.75 -11.53
N GLY A 237 14.88 -25.72 -10.42
CA GLY A 237 16.10 -26.48 -10.18
C GLY A 237 17.41 -25.82 -10.63
N PHE A 238 17.42 -24.49 -10.83
CA PHE A 238 18.63 -23.75 -11.19
C PHE A 238 18.71 -22.38 -10.51
N GLU A 239 19.91 -21.79 -10.51
CA GLU A 239 20.18 -20.43 -10.07
C GLU A 239 20.35 -19.52 -11.30
N PRO A 240 19.61 -18.40 -11.42
CA PRO A 240 19.67 -17.53 -12.59
C PRO A 240 20.99 -16.73 -12.62
N LYS A 241 21.60 -16.62 -13.79
CA LYS A 241 22.77 -15.75 -14.04
C LYS A 241 22.27 -14.33 -14.27
N ILE A 242 22.11 -13.54 -13.19
CA ILE A 242 21.63 -12.15 -13.28
C ILE A 242 22.80 -11.26 -13.71
N GLY A 243 22.73 -10.76 -14.94
CA GLY A 243 23.72 -9.84 -15.51
C GLY A 243 23.36 -8.37 -15.37
N PHE A 244 22.06 -8.06 -15.22
CA PHE A 244 21.52 -6.72 -15.11
C PHE A 244 20.35 -6.65 -14.14
N GLU A 245 20.21 -5.50 -13.45
CA GLU A 245 19.07 -5.20 -12.57
C GLU A 245 18.53 -3.81 -12.89
N THR A 246 17.23 -3.71 -13.18
CA THR A 246 16.53 -2.45 -13.41
C THR A 246 15.02 -2.64 -13.23
N ASP A 247 14.35 -1.67 -12.62
CA ASP A 247 12.90 -1.61 -12.47
C ASP A 247 12.19 -0.88 -13.63
N ASN A 248 12.97 -0.34 -14.57
CA ASN A 248 12.46 0.31 -15.76
C ASN A 248 12.10 -0.71 -16.85
N PHE A 249 10.82 -0.97 -17.07
CA PHE A 249 10.33 -1.96 -18.04
C PHE A 249 10.81 -1.73 -19.47
N VAL A 250 10.90 -0.46 -19.90
CA VAL A 250 11.38 -0.11 -21.24
C VAL A 250 12.86 -0.43 -21.38
N ALA A 251 13.66 -0.22 -20.31
CA ALA A 251 15.06 -0.59 -20.31
C ALA A 251 15.23 -2.13 -20.35
N VAL A 252 14.37 -2.88 -19.63
CA VAL A 252 14.36 -4.36 -19.71
C VAL A 252 14.13 -4.82 -21.14
N GLU A 253 13.07 -4.32 -21.81
CA GLU A 253 12.78 -4.68 -23.20
C GLU A 253 13.93 -4.28 -24.14
N GLY A 254 14.55 -3.12 -23.93
CA GLY A 254 15.68 -2.67 -24.73
C GLY A 254 16.90 -3.60 -24.60
N LEU A 255 17.21 -4.07 -23.42
CA LEU A 255 18.29 -5.03 -23.18
C LEU A 255 17.97 -6.39 -23.81
N VAL A 256 16.73 -6.85 -23.68
CA VAL A 256 16.27 -8.10 -24.31
C VAL A 256 16.34 -8.00 -25.83
N ALA A 257 15.88 -6.90 -26.44
CA ALA A 257 15.95 -6.67 -27.88
C ALA A 257 17.37 -6.76 -28.44
N GLN A 258 18.38 -6.41 -27.65
CA GLN A 258 19.80 -6.51 -28.00
C GLN A 258 20.42 -7.90 -27.71
N GLY A 259 19.61 -8.86 -27.25
CA GLY A 259 20.11 -10.21 -26.91
C GLY A 259 21.00 -10.27 -25.68
N ILE A 260 20.94 -9.29 -24.80
CA ILE A 260 21.75 -9.27 -23.55
C ILE A 260 21.29 -10.34 -22.57
N GLY A 261 19.99 -10.69 -22.61
CA GLY A 261 19.42 -11.73 -21.75
C GLY A 261 17.90 -11.86 -21.94
N VAL A 262 17.29 -12.59 -21.04
CA VAL A 262 15.83 -12.77 -20.92
C VAL A 262 15.33 -12.18 -19.63
N ALA A 263 14.03 -11.92 -19.54
CA ALA A 263 13.42 -11.37 -18.33
C ALA A 263 12.04 -11.99 -18.05
N THR A 264 11.51 -11.74 -16.87
CA THR A 264 10.10 -11.89 -16.57
C THR A 264 9.51 -10.53 -16.23
N LEU A 265 8.39 -10.18 -16.89
CA LEU A 265 7.63 -8.97 -16.58
C LEU A 265 6.16 -9.31 -16.36
N PRO A 266 5.47 -8.57 -15.49
CA PRO A 266 4.02 -8.65 -15.38
C PRO A 266 3.37 -8.22 -16.70
N ARG A 267 2.24 -8.82 -17.05
CA ARG A 267 1.47 -8.45 -18.26
C ARG A 267 1.12 -6.97 -18.28
N MET A 268 0.73 -6.41 -17.13
CA MET A 268 0.43 -4.97 -17.00
C MET A 268 1.62 -4.09 -17.40
N ALA A 269 2.84 -4.49 -17.09
CA ALA A 269 4.03 -3.74 -17.49
C ALA A 269 4.25 -3.79 -19.01
N VAL A 270 4.11 -4.98 -19.61
CA VAL A 270 4.31 -5.19 -21.05
C VAL A 270 3.21 -4.50 -21.88
N GLU A 271 1.95 -4.54 -21.43
CA GLU A 271 0.81 -3.94 -22.14
C GLU A 271 0.71 -2.42 -21.94
N SER A 272 1.52 -1.83 -21.07
CA SER A 272 1.53 -0.38 -20.81
C SER A 272 2.09 0.44 -21.97
N PHE A 273 2.95 -0.16 -22.79
CA PHE A 273 3.57 0.46 -23.97
C PHE A 273 3.57 -0.54 -25.13
N PRO A 274 3.70 -0.05 -26.38
CA PRO A 274 3.96 -0.95 -27.51
C PRO A 274 5.23 -1.77 -27.25
N VAL A 275 5.15 -3.09 -27.38
CA VAL A 275 6.32 -3.97 -27.22
C VAL A 275 7.44 -3.54 -28.17
N MET A 276 8.66 -3.46 -27.65
CA MET A 276 9.80 -3.00 -28.43
C MET A 276 10.10 -3.95 -29.60
N PRO A 277 10.40 -3.43 -30.81
CA PRO A 277 10.84 -4.28 -31.92
C PRO A 277 12.06 -5.13 -31.53
N GLY A 278 12.05 -6.40 -31.90
CA GLY A 278 13.10 -7.35 -31.52
C GLY A 278 12.80 -8.09 -30.19
N VAL A 279 11.63 -7.85 -29.61
CA VAL A 279 11.16 -8.54 -28.39
C VAL A 279 9.93 -9.37 -28.71
N ILE A 280 9.87 -10.56 -28.16
CA ILE A 280 8.66 -11.39 -28.09
C ILE A 280 8.33 -11.74 -26.64
N THR A 281 7.06 -11.86 -26.36
CA THR A 281 6.58 -12.23 -25.02
C THR A 281 5.82 -13.54 -25.06
N ARG A 282 5.95 -14.35 -24.02
CA ARG A 282 5.22 -15.62 -23.87
C ARG A 282 4.73 -15.80 -22.44
N PRO A 283 3.49 -16.23 -22.23
CA PRO A 283 2.98 -16.47 -20.89
C PRO A 283 3.80 -17.56 -20.18
N LEU A 284 4.08 -17.32 -18.90
CA LEU A 284 4.44 -18.35 -17.94
C LEU A 284 3.18 -19.11 -17.48
N PRO A 285 3.28 -20.24 -16.74
CA PRO A 285 2.13 -20.88 -16.13
C PRO A 285 1.35 -19.88 -15.27
N HIS A 286 0.00 -19.89 -15.36
CA HIS A 286 -0.87 -18.97 -14.61
C HIS A 286 -0.68 -19.09 -13.07
N ALA A 287 -0.24 -20.25 -12.58
CA ALA A 287 0.10 -20.44 -11.17
C ALA A 287 1.21 -19.49 -10.65
N GLU A 288 1.95 -18.86 -11.55
CA GLU A 288 3.00 -17.87 -11.25
C GLU A 288 2.48 -16.41 -11.32
N ALA A 289 1.20 -16.20 -11.65
CA ALA A 289 0.60 -14.89 -11.68
C ALA A 289 0.66 -14.22 -10.29
N ARG A 290 0.95 -12.92 -10.26
CA ARG A 290 0.84 -12.16 -9.02
C ARG A 290 -0.63 -11.83 -8.73
N THR A 291 -1.01 -11.89 -7.45
CA THR A 291 -2.34 -11.49 -7.00
C THR A 291 -2.33 -10.00 -6.69
N LEU A 292 -3.34 -9.29 -7.22
CA LEU A 292 -3.54 -7.86 -6.96
C LEU A 292 -4.43 -7.66 -5.74
N HIS A 293 -4.09 -6.69 -4.90
CA HIS A 293 -4.82 -6.41 -3.67
C HIS A 293 -5.12 -4.92 -3.54
N LEU A 294 -6.27 -4.61 -2.96
CA LEU A 294 -6.58 -3.30 -2.40
C LEU A 294 -6.41 -3.37 -0.88
N VAL A 295 -5.63 -2.46 -0.33
CA VAL A 295 -5.36 -2.34 1.10
C VAL A 295 -5.90 -1.00 1.61
N THR A 296 -6.65 -1.03 2.70
CA THR A 296 -7.25 0.16 3.33
C THR A 296 -7.20 0.03 4.85
N ALA A 297 -7.41 1.13 5.56
CA ALA A 297 -7.74 1.06 6.97
C ALA A 297 -9.09 0.35 7.17
N HIS A 298 -9.29 -0.32 8.31
CA HIS A 298 -10.60 -0.91 8.63
C HIS A 298 -11.66 0.18 8.70
N GLY A 299 -12.78 -0.04 8.01
CA GLY A 299 -13.90 0.91 7.98
C GLY A 299 -13.74 2.05 6.97
N ALA A 300 -12.64 2.09 6.20
CA ALA A 300 -12.42 3.12 5.17
C ALA A 300 -13.52 3.11 4.09
N GLU A 301 -14.15 1.96 3.84
CA GLU A 301 -15.30 1.81 2.94
C GLU A 301 -16.55 2.58 3.40
N ARG A 302 -16.59 3.06 4.64
CA ARG A 302 -17.66 3.93 5.15
C ARG A 302 -17.47 5.37 4.70
N VAL A 303 -16.25 5.77 4.31
CA VAL A 303 -15.99 7.08 3.71
C VAL A 303 -16.50 7.07 2.27
N PRO A 304 -17.51 7.87 1.90
CA PRO A 304 -18.16 7.76 0.60
C PRO A 304 -17.21 7.89 -0.59
N ALA A 305 -16.27 8.83 -0.53
CA ALA A 305 -15.28 9.01 -1.59
C ALA A 305 -14.36 7.78 -1.75
N VAL A 306 -13.93 7.17 -0.63
CA VAL A 306 -13.09 5.97 -0.64
C VAL A 306 -13.89 4.79 -1.19
N ARG A 307 -15.15 4.61 -0.78
CA ARG A 307 -16.03 3.55 -1.31
C ARG A 307 -16.17 3.67 -2.83
N ILE A 308 -16.47 4.86 -3.34
CA ILE A 308 -16.58 5.13 -4.80
C ILE A 308 -15.29 4.77 -5.52
N ALA A 309 -14.14 5.17 -4.98
CA ALA A 309 -12.84 4.86 -5.56
C ALA A 309 -12.53 3.34 -5.53
N LEU A 310 -12.87 2.62 -4.45
CA LEU A 310 -12.73 1.16 -4.36
C LEU A 310 -13.61 0.42 -5.39
N ASP A 311 -14.84 0.89 -5.59
CA ASP A 311 -15.76 0.31 -6.58
C ASP A 311 -15.24 0.57 -8.01
N ALA A 312 -14.75 1.78 -8.30
CA ALA A 312 -14.14 2.14 -9.57
C ALA A 312 -12.87 1.30 -9.84
N LEU A 313 -11.96 1.17 -8.86
CA LEU A 313 -10.78 0.31 -8.98
C LEU A 313 -11.16 -1.14 -9.25
N THR A 314 -12.18 -1.66 -8.58
CA THR A 314 -12.65 -3.04 -8.79
C THR A 314 -13.17 -3.24 -10.21
N ARG A 315 -13.91 -2.27 -10.78
CA ARG A 315 -14.36 -2.31 -12.17
C ARG A 315 -13.21 -2.25 -13.17
N VAL A 316 -12.23 -1.40 -12.91
CA VAL A 316 -11.08 -1.21 -13.81
C VAL A 316 -10.14 -2.42 -13.84
N LEU A 317 -10.08 -3.17 -12.72
CA LEU A 317 -9.23 -4.35 -12.56
C LEU A 317 -9.92 -5.67 -12.99
N ALA A 318 -11.23 -5.68 -13.16
CA ALA A 318 -12.00 -6.82 -13.68
C ALA A 318 -11.81 -6.98 -15.19
#